data_8f1b0f675b3b947ff63797bf56b41def
#
_entry.id   8f1b0f675b3b947ff63797bf56b41def
#
_cell.length_a   1.000
_cell.length_b   1.000
_cell.length_c   1.000
_cell.angle_alpha   90.00
_cell.angle_beta   90.00
_cell.angle_gamma   90.00
#
_symmetry.space_group_name_H-M   'P 1'
#
loop_
_entity.id
_entity.type
_entity.pdbx_description
1 polymer ?
#
loop_
_entity_poly.entity_id
_entity_poly.type
_entity_poly.pdbx_seq_one_letter_code
_entity_poly.pdbx_strand_id
1 'polypeptide(L)'
;AGAGTQTAGLVAAGDTTESFTYDGSTWTDVGTTNAPHDGGADTGLQTAAVIISGFPAPQSPAVTTACETFDGTTFATTATVAQGVYGMGNGGASGTAAFKCAGSRNPGVESSTEEFNVTVSTVTAAAFSSGGNMNTARRAMSGGAGTATAGLVAGGYISDFSNATEEYDGSSWTNGGNYPASKYYAMIAGTQTAGLGVGGGDPVVAETCEYNGSTWTDVGNAPESRKMAGRSGTQTAALFAGGNDGPNAASSEAFTYDGSSFTNITDLPSNRGSGHVSGGSQTASVHAAGSLGPPGYTDTTVEWNGSAWGAGGTHLFSGQSQMNSNNTSGYNNSSAGGYGTSAAPSGITGVGCSYDGTSWFTTAPLSTARQQGSGFGGVDDFVVCAGTTGSATNATEEFAAETTSLNLKTITDS
;
A
#
# COMPACT_ATOMS: atom_id res chain seq x y z
N ALA A 1 25.86 30.95 8.19
CA ALA A 1 24.48 31.46 8.16
C ALA A 1 23.63 30.61 9.11
N GLY A 2 22.39 31.01 9.45
CA GLY A 2 21.56 30.29 10.42
C GLY A 2 20.07 30.47 10.19
N ALA A 3 19.31 29.38 10.42
CA ALA A 3 17.87 29.32 10.30
C ALA A 3 17.24 28.85 11.61
N GLY A 4 15.94 29.01 11.76
CA GLY A 4 15.16 28.50 12.89
C GLY A 4 14.86 29.55 13.97
N THR A 5 14.68 29.08 15.21
CA THR A 5 14.30 29.89 16.36
C THR A 5 15.33 29.78 17.48
N GLN A 6 15.18 30.59 18.55
CA GLN A 6 16.06 30.56 19.72
C GLN A 6 16.18 29.19 20.40
N THR A 7 15.14 28.38 20.33
CA THR A 7 15.07 27.05 20.94
C THR A 7 15.08 25.91 19.93
N ALA A 8 15.19 26.21 18.64
CA ALA A 8 15.28 25.25 17.54
C ALA A 8 16.03 25.90 16.38
N GLY A 9 17.34 25.98 16.50
CA GLY A 9 18.23 26.66 15.54
C GLY A 9 19.00 25.68 14.66
N LEU A 10 19.30 26.08 13.43
CA LEU A 10 20.22 25.44 12.52
C LEU A 10 21.34 26.43 12.18
N VAL A 11 22.57 25.97 12.24
CA VAL A 11 23.73 26.63 11.60
C VAL A 11 24.26 25.66 10.57
N ALA A 12 24.23 26.05 9.32
CA ALA A 12 24.66 25.20 8.22
C ALA A 12 25.78 25.87 7.43
N ALA A 13 26.79 25.07 7.14
CA ALA A 13 27.94 25.46 6.32
C ALA A 13 28.61 26.78 6.78
N GLY A 14 29.50 27.24 5.99
CA GLY A 14 30.35 28.41 6.18
C GLY A 14 31.62 28.16 5.40
N ASP A 15 32.77 28.39 6.00
CA ASP A 15 34.09 28.00 5.47
C ASP A 15 34.24 26.47 5.31
N THR A 16 33.44 25.72 6.05
CA THR A 16 33.38 24.26 6.00
C THR A 16 31.99 23.81 5.61
N THR A 17 31.79 22.47 5.47
CA THR A 17 30.47 21.88 5.21
C THR A 17 29.76 21.45 6.49
N GLU A 18 30.39 21.56 7.65
CA GLU A 18 29.82 21.12 8.93
C GLU A 18 28.55 21.89 9.30
N SER A 19 27.61 21.20 9.89
CA SER A 19 26.31 21.79 10.24
C SER A 19 25.84 21.28 11.60
N PHE A 20 25.17 22.16 12.35
CA PHE A 20 24.75 21.88 13.72
C PHE A 20 23.33 22.37 13.95
N THR A 21 22.58 21.62 14.75
CA THR A 21 21.29 22.04 15.28
C THR A 21 21.39 22.38 16.76
N TYR A 22 20.55 23.32 17.21
CA TYR A 22 20.46 23.78 18.60
C TYR A 22 19.04 23.52 19.15
N ASP A 23 18.94 22.86 20.28
CA ASP A 23 17.66 22.49 20.93
C ASP A 23 17.21 23.45 22.05
N GLY A 24 17.88 24.60 22.18
CA GLY A 24 17.67 25.56 23.28
C GLY A 24 18.67 25.39 24.42
N SER A 25 19.48 24.32 24.42
CA SER A 25 20.47 24.05 25.46
C SER A 25 21.79 23.50 24.89
N THR A 26 21.77 22.66 23.89
CA THR A 26 22.93 21.98 23.31
C THR A 26 22.96 22.06 21.78
N TRP A 27 24.16 22.01 21.27
CA TRP A 27 24.43 21.89 19.84
C TRP A 27 24.70 20.43 19.48
N THR A 28 24.05 19.95 18.43
CA THR A 28 24.23 18.60 17.92
C THR A 28 24.70 18.65 16.47
N ASP A 29 25.75 17.91 16.14
CA ASP A 29 26.22 17.73 14.77
C ASP A 29 25.15 16.95 13.97
N VAL A 30 24.76 17.50 12.80
CA VAL A 30 23.76 16.90 11.91
C VAL A 30 24.33 16.57 10.53
N GLY A 31 25.66 16.48 10.44
CA GLY A 31 26.36 16.12 9.22
C GLY A 31 26.81 17.33 8.42
N THR A 32 26.93 17.14 7.12
CA THR A 32 27.56 18.12 6.22
C THR A 32 26.65 18.51 5.07
N THR A 33 26.68 19.78 4.67
CA THR A 33 26.21 20.22 3.36
C THR A 33 27.04 19.58 2.25
N ASN A 34 26.51 19.52 1.04
CA ASN A 34 27.23 18.98 -0.12
C ASN A 34 28.37 19.91 -0.62
N ALA A 35 28.27 21.18 -0.28
CA ALA A 35 29.29 22.17 -0.59
C ALA A 35 29.41 23.23 0.52
N PRO A 36 30.56 23.91 0.70
CA PRO A 36 30.65 25.10 1.55
C PRO A 36 29.80 26.25 1.00
N HIS A 37 29.27 27.08 1.89
CA HIS A 37 28.41 28.23 1.59
C HIS A 37 28.86 29.47 2.38
N ASP A 38 30.15 29.77 2.36
CA ASP A 38 30.70 30.94 3.10
C ASP A 38 30.07 32.26 2.61
N GLY A 39 29.60 33.07 3.56
CA GLY A 39 28.85 34.28 3.23
C GLY A 39 27.52 34.06 2.52
N GLY A 40 27.06 32.84 2.41
CA GLY A 40 25.73 32.47 1.93
C GLY A 40 24.62 32.86 2.89
N ALA A 41 23.40 32.50 2.57
CA ALA A 41 22.23 32.77 3.39
C ALA A 41 21.47 31.50 3.70
N ASP A 42 20.91 31.40 4.93
CA ASP A 42 20.02 30.32 5.36
C ASP A 42 18.69 30.93 5.78
N THR A 43 17.62 30.23 5.50
CA THR A 43 16.29 30.63 5.94
C THR A 43 15.39 29.43 6.17
N GLY A 44 14.35 29.60 6.97
CA GLY A 44 13.40 28.57 7.30
C GLY A 44 13.45 28.10 8.75
N LEU A 45 12.97 26.88 8.99
CA LEU A 45 12.95 26.24 10.31
C LEU A 45 14.14 25.30 10.47
N GLN A 46 14.49 24.94 11.72
CA GLN A 46 15.50 23.91 12.02
C GLN A 46 15.26 22.60 11.27
N THR A 47 14.02 22.21 11.07
CA THR A 47 13.61 20.97 10.40
C THR A 47 13.22 21.15 8.94
N ALA A 48 13.32 22.37 8.40
CA ALA A 48 12.97 22.67 7.01
C ALA A 48 13.65 24.01 6.62
N ALA A 49 14.90 23.96 6.19
CA ALA A 49 15.68 25.15 5.83
C ALA A 49 16.16 25.11 4.38
N VAL A 50 16.46 26.28 3.83
CA VAL A 50 17.16 26.45 2.56
C VAL A 50 18.47 27.19 2.81
N ILE A 51 19.54 26.68 2.26
CA ILE A 51 20.87 27.28 2.22
C ILE A 51 21.12 27.77 0.80
N ILE A 52 21.51 29.03 0.65
CA ILE A 52 21.51 29.70 -0.64
C ILE A 52 22.90 30.30 -0.93
N SER A 53 23.52 29.91 -2.06
CA SER A 53 24.69 30.57 -2.63
C SER A 53 25.87 30.67 -1.65
N GLY A 54 26.76 31.64 -1.82
CA GLY A 54 27.97 31.84 -1.03
C GLY A 54 29.25 31.42 -1.75
N PHE A 55 30.35 31.39 -1.05
CA PHE A 55 31.63 30.91 -1.61
C PHE A 55 31.75 29.39 -1.43
N PRO A 56 32.22 28.68 -2.47
CA PRO A 56 32.38 27.20 -2.41
C PRO A 56 33.66 26.80 -1.65
N ALA A 57 34.51 27.74 -1.26
CA ALA A 57 35.69 27.53 -0.43
C ALA A 57 36.15 28.87 0.14
N PRO A 58 36.88 28.90 1.28
CA PRO A 58 37.43 30.10 1.85
C PRO A 58 38.29 30.86 0.82
N GLN A 59 38.05 32.15 0.68
CA GLN A 59 38.78 33.05 -0.23
C GLN A 59 38.70 32.70 -1.72
N SER A 60 37.69 31.86 -2.12
CA SER A 60 37.42 31.64 -3.53
C SER A 60 36.98 32.93 -4.22
N PRO A 61 37.54 33.29 -5.39
CA PRO A 61 37.09 34.47 -6.14
C PRO A 61 35.69 34.22 -6.80
N ALA A 62 35.26 33.00 -6.89
CA ALA A 62 34.01 32.62 -7.52
C ALA A 62 32.93 32.28 -6.48
N VAL A 63 31.75 32.82 -6.64
CA VAL A 63 30.55 32.52 -5.81
C VAL A 63 29.81 31.38 -6.42
N THR A 64 29.31 30.47 -5.59
CA THR A 64 28.47 29.35 -6.08
C THR A 64 27.04 29.80 -6.35
N THR A 65 26.39 29.17 -7.31
CA THR A 65 24.95 29.27 -7.52
C THR A 65 24.20 28.15 -6.81
N ALA A 66 24.91 27.24 -6.16
CA ALA A 66 24.29 26.06 -5.50
C ALA A 66 23.40 26.50 -4.36
N CYS A 67 22.29 25.77 -4.23
CA CYS A 67 21.43 25.85 -3.06
C CYS A 67 21.17 24.43 -2.54
N GLU A 68 20.92 24.33 -1.24
CA GLU A 68 20.63 23.08 -0.58
C GLU A 68 19.41 23.22 0.34
N THR A 69 18.67 22.15 0.50
CA THR A 69 17.60 22.06 1.50
C THR A 69 17.99 21.13 2.62
N PHE A 70 17.53 21.42 3.82
CA PHE A 70 17.64 20.55 5.00
C PHE A 70 16.26 20.15 5.47
N ASP A 71 16.04 18.85 5.68
CA ASP A 71 14.75 18.27 6.09
C ASP A 71 14.66 17.96 7.59
N GLY A 72 15.65 18.38 8.37
CA GLY A 72 15.80 18.05 9.78
C GLY A 72 16.77 16.91 10.05
N THR A 73 17.20 16.19 9.02
CA THR A 73 18.11 15.03 9.12
C THR A 73 19.20 15.01 8.05
N THR A 74 18.89 15.43 6.83
CA THR A 74 19.81 15.36 5.68
C THR A 74 19.80 16.62 4.84
N PHE A 75 20.94 16.89 4.18
CA PHE A 75 21.08 17.95 3.18
C PHE A 75 20.91 17.39 1.77
N ALA A 76 20.14 18.08 0.94
CA ALA A 76 19.94 17.73 -0.46
C ALA A 76 20.17 18.95 -1.35
N THR A 77 20.91 18.76 -2.45
CA THR A 77 21.05 19.78 -3.50
C THR A 77 19.69 20.08 -4.12
N THR A 78 19.43 21.36 -4.38
CA THR A 78 18.18 21.83 -4.96
C THR A 78 18.43 22.73 -6.18
N ALA A 79 17.39 23.45 -6.63
CA ALA A 79 17.53 24.41 -7.73
C ALA A 79 18.58 25.46 -7.41
N THR A 80 19.33 25.91 -8.42
CA THR A 80 20.37 26.91 -8.30
C THR A 80 19.82 28.32 -8.48
N VAL A 81 20.36 29.32 -7.80
CA VAL A 81 20.11 30.71 -8.12
C VAL A 81 20.70 31.06 -9.48
N ALA A 82 20.10 32.03 -10.18
CA ALA A 82 20.59 32.45 -11.50
C ALA A 82 21.97 33.13 -11.38
N GLN A 83 22.17 33.87 -10.28
CA GLN A 83 23.43 34.51 -9.99
C GLN A 83 23.92 34.17 -8.58
N GLY A 84 25.12 33.63 -8.47
CA GLY A 84 25.82 33.44 -7.20
C GLY A 84 26.16 34.75 -6.54
N VAL A 85 25.87 34.91 -5.25
CA VAL A 85 26.14 36.10 -4.44
C VAL A 85 26.51 35.72 -3.01
N TYR A 86 27.14 36.64 -2.30
CA TYR A 86 27.42 36.55 -0.87
C TYR A 86 26.96 37.83 -0.16
N GLY A 87 26.77 37.77 1.15
CA GLY A 87 26.33 38.95 1.92
C GLY A 87 24.99 39.49 1.45
N MET A 88 24.09 38.60 1.05
CA MET A 88 22.76 38.91 0.53
C MET A 88 21.75 39.11 1.64
N GLY A 89 20.66 39.83 1.34
CA GLY A 89 19.42 39.75 2.11
C GLY A 89 18.67 38.49 1.77
N ASN A 90 18.05 37.91 2.78
CA ASN A 90 17.24 36.70 2.62
C ASN A 90 16.08 36.66 3.59
N GLY A 91 15.08 35.85 3.31
CA GLY A 91 13.94 35.58 4.18
C GLY A 91 13.13 34.43 3.67
N GLY A 92 12.20 33.97 4.50
CA GLY A 92 11.32 32.84 4.22
C GLY A 92 10.88 32.16 5.51
N ALA A 93 9.69 31.57 5.47
CA ALA A 93 9.11 30.94 6.64
C ALA A 93 9.44 29.44 6.76
N SER A 94 9.95 28.84 5.69
CA SER A 94 10.20 27.39 5.65
C SER A 94 11.19 27.03 4.54
N GLY A 95 11.65 25.79 4.54
CA GLY A 95 12.44 25.21 3.45
C GLY A 95 11.71 25.07 2.12
N THR A 96 10.45 25.48 2.05
CA THR A 96 9.62 25.42 0.84
C THR A 96 9.27 26.78 0.24
N ALA A 97 9.56 27.88 0.94
CA ALA A 97 9.30 29.24 0.49
C ALA A 97 10.36 30.17 1.07
N ALA A 98 11.28 30.60 0.22
CA ALA A 98 12.40 31.45 0.58
C ALA A 98 12.67 32.47 -0.51
N PHE A 99 13.38 33.53 -0.19
CA PHE A 99 13.91 34.45 -1.19
C PHE A 99 15.30 34.93 -0.81
N LYS A 100 16.07 35.30 -1.82
CA LYS A 100 17.26 36.11 -1.69
C LYS A 100 17.07 37.44 -2.41
N CYS A 101 17.65 38.49 -1.90
CA CYS A 101 17.68 39.76 -2.61
C CYS A 101 19.04 40.43 -2.49
N ALA A 102 19.45 41.09 -3.56
CA ALA A 102 20.70 41.76 -3.68
C ALA A 102 21.92 40.87 -3.32
N GLY A 103 23.04 41.44 -3.00
CA GLY A 103 24.25 40.77 -2.59
C GLY A 103 25.47 41.21 -3.39
N SER A 104 26.62 40.76 -2.94
CA SER A 104 27.91 41.06 -3.63
C SER A 104 28.31 39.84 -4.47
N ARG A 105 28.97 40.14 -5.59
CA ARG A 105 29.66 39.17 -6.45
C ARG A 105 30.98 39.77 -6.94
N ASN A 106 31.89 39.00 -7.40
CA ASN A 106 33.14 39.49 -7.92
C ASN A 106 33.22 39.41 -9.46
N PRO A 107 33.31 40.56 -10.21
CA PRO A 107 33.24 41.92 -9.67
C PRO A 107 31.79 42.44 -9.64
N GLY A 108 31.46 43.25 -8.61
CA GLY A 108 30.25 44.06 -8.55
C GLY A 108 29.21 43.65 -7.51
N VAL A 109 28.02 44.21 -7.65
CA VAL A 109 26.87 43.95 -6.81
C VAL A 109 25.70 43.45 -7.68
N GLU A 110 24.86 42.62 -7.10
CA GLU A 110 23.62 42.15 -7.69
C GLU A 110 22.45 42.83 -6.98
N SER A 111 21.44 43.26 -7.72
CA SER A 111 20.26 43.94 -7.18
C SER A 111 18.98 43.13 -7.38
N SER A 112 19.02 41.97 -8.07
CA SER A 112 17.89 41.17 -8.33
C SER A 112 17.34 40.46 -7.06
N THR A 113 16.06 40.14 -7.09
CA THR A 113 15.44 39.26 -6.12
C THR A 113 15.14 37.96 -6.81
N GLU A 114 15.44 36.84 -6.15
CA GLU A 114 15.09 35.52 -6.61
C GLU A 114 14.27 34.82 -5.53
N GLU A 115 13.15 34.21 -5.94
CA GLU A 115 12.26 33.50 -5.05
C GLU A 115 12.43 31.99 -5.23
N PHE A 116 12.63 31.30 -4.12
CA PHE A 116 12.62 29.86 -4.03
C PHE A 116 11.25 29.39 -3.57
N ASN A 117 10.53 28.70 -4.44
CA ASN A 117 9.22 28.17 -4.14
C ASN A 117 9.16 26.69 -4.49
N VAL A 118 8.86 25.83 -3.51
CA VAL A 118 8.46 24.45 -3.73
C VAL A 118 6.94 24.44 -3.96
N THR A 119 6.53 24.80 -5.16
CA THR A 119 5.11 25.04 -5.44
C THR A 119 4.41 23.94 -6.22
N VAL A 120 5.09 22.88 -6.61
CA VAL A 120 4.46 21.77 -7.35
C VAL A 120 4.79 20.45 -6.72
N SER A 121 3.83 19.90 -6.00
CA SER A 121 3.78 18.46 -5.79
C SER A 121 3.27 17.80 -7.08
N THR A 122 4.01 16.86 -7.63
CA THR A 122 3.44 15.97 -8.63
C THR A 122 2.69 14.88 -7.90
N VAL A 123 1.39 14.89 -8.05
CA VAL A 123 0.53 13.81 -7.60
C VAL A 123 0.46 12.79 -8.73
N THR A 124 1.00 11.61 -8.51
CA THR A 124 0.74 10.46 -9.37
C THR A 124 -0.50 9.77 -8.83
N ALA A 125 -1.59 9.87 -9.56
CA ALA A 125 -2.87 9.29 -9.15
C ALA A 125 -2.76 7.78 -8.98
N ALA A 126 -3.51 7.23 -8.03
CA ALA A 126 -3.67 5.80 -7.87
C ALA A 126 -4.15 5.16 -9.19
N ALA A 127 -3.55 4.05 -9.58
CA ALA A 127 -3.87 3.38 -10.83
C ALA A 127 -3.67 1.86 -10.75
N PHE A 128 -4.41 1.14 -11.60
CA PHE A 128 -4.05 -0.22 -11.97
C PHE A 128 -3.24 -0.21 -13.27
N SER A 129 -2.18 -1.00 -13.30
CA SER A 129 -1.38 -1.29 -14.49
C SER A 129 -1.39 -2.79 -14.79
N SER A 130 -1.15 -3.16 -16.06
CA SER A 130 -1.05 -4.56 -16.42
C SER A 130 0.23 -5.17 -15.87
N GLY A 131 0.12 -6.25 -15.10
CA GLY A 131 1.23 -7.12 -14.72
C GLY A 131 1.42 -8.29 -15.70
N GLY A 132 2.41 -9.15 -15.43
CA GLY A 132 2.61 -10.40 -16.18
C GLY A 132 1.38 -11.31 -16.06
N ASN A 133 0.92 -11.86 -17.17
CA ASN A 133 -0.23 -12.77 -17.15
C ASN A 133 0.10 -14.10 -16.46
N MET A 134 -0.87 -14.66 -15.74
CA MET A 134 -0.79 -16.02 -15.24
C MET A 134 -0.57 -17.03 -16.38
N ASN A 135 0.08 -18.16 -16.07
CA ASN A 135 0.30 -19.23 -17.05
C ASN A 135 -1.02 -19.85 -17.51
N THR A 136 -2.04 -19.87 -16.64
CA THR A 136 -3.32 -20.49 -16.94
C THR A 136 -4.49 -19.58 -16.60
N ALA A 137 -5.38 -19.33 -17.58
CA ALA A 137 -6.63 -18.61 -17.36
C ALA A 137 -7.55 -19.41 -16.43
N ARG A 138 -7.94 -18.81 -15.30
CA ARG A 138 -8.76 -19.45 -14.26
C ARG A 138 -9.76 -18.46 -13.66
N ARG A 139 -10.86 -19.02 -13.15
CA ARG A 139 -11.87 -18.30 -12.36
C ARG A 139 -12.23 -19.10 -11.11
N ALA A 140 -13.20 -18.63 -10.35
CA ALA A 140 -13.67 -19.28 -9.13
C ALA A 140 -12.54 -19.49 -8.11
N MET A 141 -11.69 -18.46 -7.98
CA MET A 141 -10.66 -18.34 -6.97
C MET A 141 -11.20 -17.56 -5.78
N SER A 142 -10.76 -17.88 -4.58
CA SER A 142 -11.26 -17.25 -3.35
C SER A 142 -10.22 -16.36 -2.67
N GLY A 143 -9.07 -16.23 -3.27
CA GLY A 143 -8.03 -15.34 -2.79
C GLY A 143 -6.63 -15.90 -2.97
N GLY A 144 -5.67 -15.02 -2.78
CA GLY A 144 -4.24 -15.31 -2.80
C GLY A 144 -3.59 -14.93 -1.49
N ALA A 145 -2.32 -15.23 -1.36
CA ALA A 145 -1.48 -14.90 -0.23
C ALA A 145 -0.22 -14.17 -0.69
N GLY A 146 0.44 -13.47 0.22
CA GLY A 146 1.72 -12.81 -0.04
C GLY A 146 1.62 -11.31 -0.31
N THR A 147 2.68 -10.76 -0.89
CA THR A 147 2.86 -9.34 -1.23
C THR A 147 2.74 -9.13 -2.74
N ALA A 148 2.65 -7.88 -3.20
CA ALA A 148 2.62 -7.56 -4.63
C ALA A 148 3.84 -8.09 -5.42
N THR A 149 4.96 -8.32 -4.76
CA THR A 149 6.20 -8.85 -5.36
C THR A 149 6.52 -10.28 -4.96
N ALA A 150 5.67 -10.93 -4.18
CA ALA A 150 5.82 -12.33 -3.77
C ALA A 150 4.44 -12.93 -3.47
N GLY A 151 3.68 -13.23 -4.52
CA GLY A 151 2.29 -13.66 -4.45
C GLY A 151 2.11 -15.16 -4.68
N LEU A 152 1.07 -15.74 -4.11
CA LEU A 152 0.70 -17.15 -4.22
C LEU A 152 -0.79 -17.28 -4.53
N VAL A 153 -1.12 -18.08 -5.53
CA VAL A 153 -2.50 -18.50 -5.81
C VAL A 153 -2.56 -19.98 -6.12
N ALA A 154 -3.64 -20.64 -5.70
CA ALA A 154 -3.81 -22.06 -5.93
C ALA A 154 -5.28 -22.42 -6.25
N GLY A 155 -5.46 -23.51 -6.99
CA GLY A 155 -6.78 -24.01 -7.36
C GLY A 155 -7.48 -23.16 -8.42
N GLY A 156 -8.81 -23.13 -8.36
CA GLY A 156 -9.68 -22.43 -9.29
C GLY A 156 -10.36 -23.35 -10.30
N TYR A 157 -11.00 -22.77 -11.32
CA TYR A 157 -11.78 -23.48 -12.34
C TYR A 157 -11.34 -23.01 -13.75
N ILE A 158 -11.04 -23.95 -14.61
CA ILE A 158 -10.73 -23.77 -16.05
C ILE A 158 -11.93 -24.26 -16.87
N SER A 159 -11.91 -25.51 -17.28
CA SER A 159 -13.02 -26.32 -17.78
C SER A 159 -13.43 -27.39 -16.75
N ASP A 160 -12.60 -27.60 -15.75
CA ASP A 160 -12.78 -28.45 -14.58
C ASP A 160 -12.01 -27.83 -13.39
N PHE A 161 -12.12 -28.42 -12.21
CA PHE A 161 -11.40 -27.99 -11.03
C PHE A 161 -9.90 -28.15 -11.22
N SER A 162 -9.14 -27.14 -10.80
CA SER A 162 -7.70 -27.10 -10.91
C SER A 162 -7.01 -27.36 -9.57
N ASN A 163 -5.84 -27.98 -9.61
CA ASN A 163 -4.91 -28.06 -8.48
C ASN A 163 -3.64 -27.25 -8.71
N ALA A 164 -3.56 -26.50 -9.81
CA ALA A 164 -2.39 -25.71 -10.15
C ALA A 164 -2.15 -24.63 -9.10
N THR A 165 -0.90 -24.48 -8.70
CA THR A 165 -0.37 -23.36 -7.91
C THR A 165 0.50 -22.51 -8.81
N GLU A 166 0.35 -21.21 -8.72
CA GLU A 166 1.24 -20.26 -9.40
C GLU A 166 1.75 -19.22 -8.41
N GLU A 167 2.99 -18.82 -8.58
CA GLU A 167 3.74 -17.86 -7.78
C GLU A 167 4.08 -16.64 -8.60
N TYR A 168 3.88 -15.45 -8.05
CA TYR A 168 4.17 -14.17 -8.68
C TYR A 168 5.39 -13.50 -8.04
N ASP A 169 6.32 -13.01 -8.86
CA ASP A 169 7.56 -12.37 -8.42
C ASP A 169 7.54 -10.83 -8.53
N GLY A 170 6.38 -10.23 -8.84
CA GLY A 170 6.22 -8.80 -9.13
C GLY A 170 6.33 -8.47 -10.63
N SER A 171 6.56 -9.46 -11.49
CA SER A 171 6.64 -9.26 -12.95
C SER A 171 6.12 -10.43 -13.75
N SER A 172 6.32 -11.65 -13.26
CA SER A 172 6.00 -12.90 -13.96
C SER A 172 5.46 -13.98 -13.02
N TRP A 173 4.77 -14.95 -13.60
CA TRP A 173 4.22 -16.09 -12.89
C TRP A 173 5.03 -17.36 -13.18
N THR A 174 5.31 -18.12 -12.14
CA THR A 174 5.93 -19.45 -12.21
C THR A 174 5.00 -20.49 -11.59
N ASN A 175 5.08 -21.73 -12.08
CA ASN A 175 4.31 -22.82 -11.49
C ASN A 175 4.99 -23.29 -10.20
N GLY A 176 4.25 -23.29 -9.09
CA GLY A 176 4.63 -23.93 -7.83
C GLY A 176 4.17 -25.39 -7.76
N GLY A 177 4.40 -26.04 -6.62
CA GLY A 177 3.91 -27.39 -6.36
C GLY A 177 2.39 -27.43 -6.33
N ASN A 178 1.79 -28.39 -7.00
CA ASN A 178 0.34 -28.52 -7.10
C ASN A 178 -0.33 -28.72 -5.73
N TYR A 179 -1.48 -28.10 -5.56
CA TYR A 179 -2.38 -28.39 -4.42
C TYR A 179 -2.74 -29.88 -4.42
N PRO A 180 -2.85 -30.55 -3.24
CA PRO A 180 -3.06 -32.00 -3.17
C PRO A 180 -4.30 -32.51 -3.92
N ALA A 181 -5.37 -31.71 -3.95
CA ALA A 181 -6.59 -32.04 -4.68
C ALA A 181 -7.05 -30.86 -5.55
N SER A 182 -7.70 -31.16 -6.68
CA SER A 182 -8.32 -30.12 -7.51
C SER A 182 -9.46 -29.45 -6.77
N LYS A 183 -9.40 -28.13 -6.62
CA LYS A 183 -10.37 -27.34 -5.85
C LYS A 183 -10.63 -25.98 -6.47
N TYR A 184 -11.85 -25.50 -6.32
CA TYR A 184 -12.19 -24.10 -6.55
C TYR A 184 -12.69 -23.46 -5.24
N TYR A 185 -12.54 -22.15 -5.15
CA TYR A 185 -12.91 -21.40 -3.96
C TYR A 185 -12.23 -21.86 -2.65
N ALA A 186 -11.04 -22.46 -2.73
CA ALA A 186 -10.20 -22.68 -1.56
C ALA A 186 -9.73 -21.34 -1.00
N MET A 187 -9.78 -21.19 0.32
CA MET A 187 -9.38 -19.98 1.02
C MET A 187 -7.87 -20.03 1.26
N ILE A 188 -7.11 -19.12 0.65
CA ILE A 188 -5.64 -19.08 0.77
C ILE A 188 -5.25 -17.87 1.60
N ALA A 189 -4.54 -18.10 2.71
CA ALA A 189 -3.94 -17.07 3.59
C ALA A 189 -2.43 -17.27 3.71
N GLY A 190 -1.71 -16.30 4.29
CA GLY A 190 -0.27 -16.41 4.53
C GLY A 190 0.60 -15.66 3.53
N THR A 191 1.75 -16.25 3.19
CA THR A 191 2.74 -15.68 2.26
C THR A 191 3.02 -16.63 1.10
N GLN A 192 3.81 -16.19 0.11
CA GLN A 192 4.23 -17.05 -1.01
C GLN A 192 4.94 -18.33 -0.56
N THR A 193 5.78 -18.23 0.46
CA THR A 193 6.61 -19.35 0.96
C THR A 193 6.04 -20.02 2.22
N ALA A 194 4.93 -19.52 2.74
CA ALA A 194 4.22 -20.07 3.90
C ALA A 194 2.71 -19.81 3.73
N GLY A 195 2.10 -20.53 2.81
CA GLY A 195 0.68 -20.45 2.47
C GLY A 195 -0.16 -21.44 3.27
N LEU A 196 -1.37 -21.05 3.62
CA LEU A 196 -2.38 -21.90 4.26
C LEU A 196 -3.61 -21.95 3.38
N GLY A 197 -3.96 -23.13 2.91
CA GLY A 197 -5.16 -23.37 2.11
C GLY A 197 -6.19 -24.16 2.91
N VAL A 198 -7.42 -23.64 2.99
CA VAL A 198 -8.51 -24.26 3.76
C VAL A 198 -9.73 -24.46 2.89
N GLY A 199 -10.35 -25.63 2.95
CA GLY A 199 -11.64 -25.92 2.37
C GLY A 199 -11.69 -25.86 0.85
N GLY A 200 -12.77 -25.30 0.31
CA GLY A 200 -13.06 -25.25 -1.13
C GLY A 200 -13.72 -26.54 -1.66
N GLY A 201 -13.83 -26.62 -2.99
CA GLY A 201 -14.29 -27.82 -3.68
C GLY A 201 -15.80 -27.97 -3.85
N ASP A 202 -16.17 -28.99 -4.60
CA ASP A 202 -17.55 -29.50 -4.77
C ASP A 202 -17.50 -31.02 -4.85
N PRO A 203 -17.91 -31.77 -3.82
CA PRO A 203 -18.51 -31.24 -2.57
C PRO A 203 -17.56 -30.37 -1.78
N VAL A 204 -18.13 -29.46 -0.98
CA VAL A 204 -17.34 -28.57 -0.08
C VAL A 204 -16.66 -29.43 0.98
N VAL A 205 -15.40 -29.16 1.25
CA VAL A 205 -14.58 -29.93 2.19
C VAL A 205 -14.01 -29.05 3.31
N ALA A 206 -13.45 -29.68 4.35
CA ALA A 206 -12.77 -29.01 5.46
C ALA A 206 -11.23 -29.15 5.39
N GLU A 207 -10.71 -29.88 4.41
CA GLU A 207 -9.28 -30.17 4.26
C GLU A 207 -8.43 -28.92 4.34
N THR A 208 -7.35 -29.00 5.10
CA THR A 208 -6.39 -27.92 5.30
C THR A 208 -5.01 -28.35 4.83
N CYS A 209 -4.37 -27.50 4.06
CA CYS A 209 -3.03 -27.77 3.53
C CYS A 209 -2.11 -26.57 3.78
N GLU A 210 -0.85 -26.85 4.07
CA GLU A 210 0.21 -25.88 4.23
C GLU A 210 1.20 -25.93 3.07
N TYR A 211 1.59 -24.77 2.59
CA TYR A 211 2.60 -24.57 1.55
C TYR A 211 3.92 -24.08 2.15
N ASN A 212 5.02 -24.68 1.73
CA ASN A 212 6.36 -24.36 2.24
C ASN A 212 7.25 -23.62 1.21
N GLY A 213 6.64 -23.05 0.16
CA GLY A 213 7.36 -22.42 -0.96
C GLY A 213 7.70 -23.40 -2.09
N SER A 214 7.36 -24.68 -1.98
CA SER A 214 7.60 -25.66 -3.05
C SER A 214 6.54 -26.78 -3.10
N THR A 215 5.99 -27.18 -1.98
CA THR A 215 5.01 -28.27 -1.87
C THR A 215 3.92 -27.96 -0.87
N TRP A 216 2.72 -28.50 -1.14
CA TRP A 216 1.61 -28.51 -0.22
C TRP A 216 1.58 -29.81 0.59
N THR A 217 1.32 -29.69 1.87
CA THR A 217 1.15 -30.83 2.79
C THR A 217 -0.20 -30.75 3.46
N ASP A 218 -0.97 -31.82 3.46
CA ASP A 218 -2.21 -31.95 4.24
C ASP A 218 -1.86 -31.99 5.74
N VAL A 219 -2.51 -31.10 6.51
CA VAL A 219 -2.30 -30.95 7.94
C VAL A 219 -3.57 -31.22 8.75
N GLY A 220 -4.62 -31.75 8.10
CA GLY A 220 -5.87 -32.13 8.73
C GLY A 220 -7.07 -31.32 8.24
N ASN A 221 -8.06 -31.15 9.10
CA ASN A 221 -9.32 -30.52 8.73
C ASN A 221 -9.64 -29.29 9.58
N ALA A 222 -10.24 -28.29 8.96
CA ALA A 222 -10.92 -27.21 9.67
C ALA A 222 -12.16 -27.77 10.44
N PRO A 223 -12.69 -27.03 11.43
CA PRO A 223 -13.84 -27.45 12.19
C PRO A 223 -15.06 -27.75 11.31
N GLU A 224 -15.20 -27.00 10.23
CA GLU A 224 -16.33 -27.07 9.32
C GLU A 224 -15.89 -27.05 7.85
N SER A 225 -16.64 -27.72 7.00
CA SER A 225 -16.49 -27.67 5.53
C SER A 225 -16.90 -26.28 5.01
N ARG A 226 -16.02 -25.59 4.32
CA ARG A 226 -16.23 -24.20 3.86
C ARG A 226 -15.62 -23.92 2.50
N LYS A 227 -16.25 -23.00 1.77
CA LYS A 227 -15.68 -22.32 0.62
C LYS A 227 -16.03 -20.85 0.66
N MET A 228 -15.23 -20.00 0.02
CA MET A 228 -15.52 -18.57 -0.14
C MET A 228 -15.65 -17.80 1.20
N ALA A 229 -15.06 -18.28 2.30
CA ALA A 229 -14.99 -17.54 3.55
C ALA A 229 -14.00 -16.38 3.45
N GLY A 230 -14.20 -15.37 4.27
CA GLY A 230 -13.21 -14.37 4.52
C GLY A 230 -11.99 -14.95 5.25
N ARG A 231 -10.83 -14.40 4.98
CA ARG A 231 -9.57 -14.88 5.49
C ARG A 231 -8.66 -13.72 5.87
N SER A 232 -7.83 -13.92 6.88
CA SER A 232 -6.81 -12.97 7.29
C SER A 232 -5.66 -13.68 8.01
N GLY A 233 -4.53 -13.00 8.14
CA GLY A 233 -3.37 -13.48 8.88
C GLY A 233 -2.39 -14.31 8.07
N THR A 234 -1.58 -15.08 8.79
CA THR A 234 -0.46 -15.87 8.27
C THR A 234 -0.74 -17.37 8.36
N GLN A 235 0.17 -18.20 7.84
CA GLN A 235 0.06 -19.67 7.95
C GLN A 235 -0.09 -20.16 9.40
N THR A 236 0.61 -19.52 10.35
CA THR A 236 0.63 -19.92 11.76
C THR A 236 -0.24 -19.04 12.67
N ALA A 237 -0.96 -18.07 12.11
CA ALA A 237 -1.88 -17.21 12.84
C ALA A 237 -2.95 -16.67 11.87
N ALA A 238 -3.88 -17.53 11.48
CA ALA A 238 -4.94 -17.22 10.52
C ALA A 238 -6.32 -17.15 11.18
N LEU A 239 -7.20 -16.36 10.57
CA LEU A 239 -8.61 -16.28 10.89
C LEU A 239 -9.44 -16.52 9.62
N PHE A 240 -10.47 -17.34 9.74
CA PHE A 240 -11.47 -17.57 8.72
C PHE A 240 -12.87 -17.32 9.28
N ALA A 241 -13.71 -16.62 8.53
CA ALA A 241 -15.05 -16.31 8.99
C ALA A 241 -16.08 -16.32 7.86
N GLY A 242 -17.27 -16.79 8.14
CA GLY A 242 -18.34 -16.91 7.17
C GLY A 242 -18.08 -17.98 6.10
N GLY A 243 -18.35 -17.65 4.85
CA GLY A 243 -18.28 -18.57 3.72
C GLY A 243 -19.56 -19.36 3.49
N ASN A 244 -19.46 -20.36 2.62
CA ASN A 244 -20.58 -21.24 2.27
C ASN A 244 -20.26 -22.67 2.68
N ASP A 245 -21.15 -23.33 3.41
CA ASP A 245 -21.07 -24.75 3.83
C ASP A 245 -21.72 -25.72 2.85
N GLY A 246 -22.35 -25.20 1.80
CA GLY A 246 -23.01 -25.95 0.76
C GLY A 246 -23.24 -25.11 -0.50
N PRO A 247 -24.20 -25.50 -1.36
CA PRO A 247 -24.37 -24.80 -2.65
C PRO A 247 -24.63 -23.30 -2.54
N ASN A 248 -25.36 -22.84 -1.53
CA ASN A 248 -25.69 -21.44 -1.33
C ASN A 248 -25.96 -21.05 0.14
N ALA A 249 -25.62 -21.89 1.09
CA ALA A 249 -25.83 -21.60 2.51
C ALA A 249 -24.71 -20.75 3.05
N ALA A 250 -24.97 -19.45 3.25
CA ALA A 250 -24.03 -18.56 3.91
C ALA A 250 -23.96 -18.83 5.41
N SER A 251 -22.76 -18.79 5.98
CA SER A 251 -22.50 -19.03 7.40
C SER A 251 -22.04 -17.76 8.11
N SER A 252 -22.17 -17.78 9.44
CA SER A 252 -21.58 -16.78 10.35
C SER A 252 -20.41 -17.33 11.14
N GLU A 253 -20.17 -18.63 11.12
CA GLU A 253 -19.14 -19.25 11.95
C GLU A 253 -17.74 -18.75 11.63
N ALA A 254 -16.94 -18.62 12.68
CA ALA A 254 -15.58 -18.14 12.60
C ALA A 254 -14.63 -19.00 13.42
N PHE A 255 -13.43 -19.20 12.92
CA PHE A 255 -12.38 -19.98 13.59
C PHE A 255 -11.00 -19.43 13.28
N THR A 256 -10.08 -19.67 14.19
CA THR A 256 -8.67 -19.34 14.03
C THR A 256 -7.83 -20.60 13.89
N TYR A 257 -6.66 -20.46 13.27
CA TYR A 257 -5.62 -21.49 13.15
C TYR A 257 -4.30 -20.98 13.71
N ASP A 258 -3.64 -21.78 14.54
CA ASP A 258 -2.40 -21.41 15.26
C ASP A 258 -1.12 -22.02 14.65
N GLY A 259 -1.21 -22.65 13.48
CA GLY A 259 -0.12 -23.42 12.86
C GLY A 259 -0.16 -24.92 13.19
N SER A 260 -1.12 -25.36 13.99
CA SER A 260 -1.26 -26.78 14.38
C SER A 260 -2.70 -27.20 14.60
N SER A 261 -3.55 -26.30 15.06
CA SER A 261 -4.94 -26.59 15.44
C SER A 261 -5.88 -25.43 15.17
N PHE A 262 -7.17 -25.77 15.02
CA PHE A 262 -8.24 -24.79 14.89
C PHE A 262 -8.94 -24.55 16.22
N THR A 263 -9.37 -23.32 16.42
CA THR A 263 -10.20 -22.91 17.57
C THR A 263 -11.38 -22.11 17.07
N ASN A 264 -12.60 -22.51 17.44
CA ASN A 264 -13.81 -21.71 17.16
C ASN A 264 -13.79 -20.45 18.02
N ILE A 265 -14.13 -19.33 17.39
CA ILE A 265 -14.23 -18.02 18.04
C ILE A 265 -15.69 -17.53 17.94
N THR A 266 -15.96 -16.33 18.46
CA THR A 266 -17.28 -15.70 18.33
C THR A 266 -17.66 -15.54 16.85
N ASP A 267 -18.85 -15.97 16.50
CA ASP A 267 -19.39 -15.89 15.14
C ASP A 267 -19.58 -14.44 14.68
N LEU A 268 -19.57 -14.27 13.35
CA LEU A 268 -19.97 -13.00 12.73
C LEU A 268 -21.39 -12.61 13.16
N PRO A 269 -21.69 -11.32 13.31
CA PRO A 269 -23.05 -10.85 13.67
C PRO A 269 -24.15 -11.25 12.68
N SER A 270 -23.76 -11.61 11.45
CA SER A 270 -24.68 -12.11 10.41
C SER A 270 -23.94 -13.04 9.46
N ASN A 271 -24.69 -13.94 8.81
CA ASN A 271 -24.13 -14.79 7.77
C ASN A 271 -23.46 -13.98 6.68
N ARG A 272 -22.31 -14.49 6.18
CA ARG A 272 -21.60 -13.92 5.04
C ARG A 272 -21.03 -15.04 4.17
N GLY A 273 -21.49 -15.10 2.95
CA GLY A 273 -21.01 -16.04 1.94
C GLY A 273 -20.51 -15.36 0.69
N SER A 274 -20.12 -16.16 -0.29
CA SER A 274 -19.84 -15.74 -1.66
C SER A 274 -18.73 -14.71 -1.83
N GLY A 275 -17.59 -14.90 -1.13
CA GLY A 275 -16.38 -14.11 -1.38
C GLY A 275 -16.55 -12.65 -1.00
N HIS A 276 -16.78 -12.40 0.27
CA HIS A 276 -16.76 -11.07 0.85
C HIS A 276 -15.32 -10.53 0.98
N VAL A 277 -15.18 -9.22 1.06
CA VAL A 277 -13.89 -8.55 1.30
C VAL A 277 -13.39 -8.92 2.69
N SER A 278 -12.14 -9.29 2.82
CA SER A 278 -11.52 -9.61 4.10
C SER A 278 -10.01 -9.37 4.08
N GLY A 279 -9.43 -9.06 5.22
CA GLY A 279 -7.99 -8.89 5.41
C GLY A 279 -7.67 -8.48 6.84
N GLY A 280 -6.41 -8.32 7.13
CA GLY A 280 -5.88 -8.02 8.46
C GLY A 280 -5.13 -9.21 9.07
N SER A 281 -4.89 -9.16 10.36
CA SER A 281 -4.27 -10.23 11.14
C SER A 281 -5.33 -11.15 11.78
N GLN A 282 -4.88 -12.23 12.43
CA GLN A 282 -5.74 -13.07 13.26
C GLN A 282 -6.45 -12.30 14.39
N THR A 283 -5.85 -11.24 14.91
CA THR A 283 -6.34 -10.46 16.05
C THR A 283 -6.90 -9.08 15.69
N ALA A 284 -6.76 -8.66 14.42
CA ALA A 284 -7.30 -7.40 13.92
C ALA A 284 -7.69 -7.59 12.45
N SER A 285 -8.95 -7.92 12.18
CA SER A 285 -9.43 -8.31 10.86
C SER A 285 -10.70 -7.56 10.47
N VAL A 286 -10.82 -7.22 9.19
CA VAL A 286 -12.01 -6.59 8.61
C VAL A 286 -12.71 -7.55 7.67
N HIS A 287 -14.05 -7.56 7.72
CA HIS A 287 -14.91 -8.34 6.83
C HIS A 287 -16.07 -7.46 6.34
N ALA A 288 -16.21 -7.30 5.03
CA ALA A 288 -17.20 -6.40 4.43
C ALA A 288 -17.94 -7.01 3.26
N ALA A 289 -19.12 -6.52 2.98
CA ALA A 289 -19.98 -6.96 1.90
C ALA A 289 -20.31 -8.47 1.97
N GLY A 290 -20.65 -9.11 0.85
CA GLY A 290 -20.93 -10.54 0.74
C GLY A 290 -22.43 -10.90 0.71
N SER A 291 -22.72 -12.17 0.49
CA SER A 291 -24.07 -12.73 0.47
C SER A 291 -24.56 -13.08 1.89
N LEU A 292 -25.78 -12.73 2.20
CA LEU A 292 -26.48 -13.18 3.43
C LEU A 292 -27.18 -14.53 3.25
N GLY A 293 -27.06 -15.12 2.06
CA GLY A 293 -27.89 -16.20 1.54
C GLY A 293 -28.96 -15.65 0.58
N PRO A 294 -29.36 -16.43 -0.44
CA PRO A 294 -30.29 -15.94 -1.47
C PRO A 294 -31.61 -15.44 -0.92
N PRO A 295 -32.11 -14.27 -1.40
CA PRO A 295 -31.52 -13.36 -2.38
C PRO A 295 -30.73 -12.18 -1.74
N GLY A 296 -30.30 -12.27 -0.49
CA GLY A 296 -29.77 -11.15 0.27
C GLY A 296 -28.28 -10.91 0.08
N TYR A 297 -27.90 -9.64 0.00
CA TYR A 297 -26.53 -9.16 0.05
C TYR A 297 -26.40 -8.01 1.04
N THR A 298 -25.20 -7.76 1.53
CA THR A 298 -24.93 -6.70 2.48
C THR A 298 -23.80 -5.78 2.01
N ASP A 299 -23.80 -4.58 2.52
CA ASP A 299 -22.70 -3.60 2.43
C ASP A 299 -22.10 -3.30 3.81
N THR A 300 -22.56 -4.00 4.85
CA THR A 300 -22.03 -3.79 6.20
C THR A 300 -20.59 -4.25 6.32
N THR A 301 -19.81 -3.56 7.13
CA THR A 301 -18.45 -3.95 7.55
C THR A 301 -18.48 -4.34 9.02
N VAL A 302 -17.73 -5.38 9.36
CA VAL A 302 -17.48 -5.79 10.74
C VAL A 302 -15.98 -5.97 10.95
N GLU A 303 -15.51 -5.66 12.15
CA GLU A 303 -14.13 -5.66 12.56
C GLU A 303 -13.93 -6.60 13.75
N TRP A 304 -12.94 -7.48 13.65
CA TRP A 304 -12.52 -8.36 14.73
C TRP A 304 -11.36 -7.73 15.50
N ASN A 305 -11.47 -7.60 16.81
CA ASN A 305 -10.42 -7.01 17.66
C ASN A 305 -9.62 -8.04 18.47
N GLY A 306 -9.70 -9.32 18.12
CA GLY A 306 -9.09 -10.42 18.86
C GLY A 306 -10.01 -11.06 19.91
N SER A 307 -11.16 -10.45 20.20
CA SER A 307 -12.11 -10.95 21.20
C SER A 307 -13.59 -10.81 20.81
N ALA A 308 -13.91 -9.80 20.02
CA ALA A 308 -15.30 -9.51 19.62
C ALA A 308 -15.36 -8.85 18.24
N TRP A 309 -16.50 -8.98 17.57
CA TRP A 309 -16.83 -8.27 16.35
C TRP A 309 -17.48 -6.92 16.68
N GLY A 310 -16.95 -5.85 16.12
CA GLY A 310 -17.49 -4.50 16.12
C GLY A 310 -18.02 -4.11 14.74
N ALA A 311 -18.82 -3.04 14.68
CA ALA A 311 -19.25 -2.46 13.41
C ALA A 311 -18.17 -1.53 12.86
N GLY A 312 -17.86 -1.65 11.56
CA GLY A 312 -17.04 -0.70 10.80
C GLY A 312 -17.88 0.18 9.88
N GLY A 313 -17.21 0.99 9.06
CA GLY A 313 -17.85 1.86 8.05
C GLY A 313 -18.56 1.06 6.96
N THR A 314 -19.66 1.57 6.42
CA THR A 314 -20.43 0.92 5.36
C THR A 314 -19.62 0.81 4.06
N HIS A 315 -19.57 -0.39 3.48
CA HIS A 315 -18.94 -0.63 2.18
C HIS A 315 -19.70 0.11 1.06
N LEU A 316 -18.99 0.49 0.01
CA LEU A 316 -19.55 1.36 -1.04
C LEU A 316 -20.70 0.72 -1.85
N PHE A 317 -20.79 -0.60 -1.87
CA PHE A 317 -21.89 -1.31 -2.54
C PHE A 317 -22.12 -2.69 -1.92
N SER A 318 -23.36 -3.19 -2.04
CA SER A 318 -23.70 -4.59 -1.76
C SER A 318 -23.21 -5.46 -2.90
N GLY A 319 -22.47 -6.53 -2.61
CA GLY A 319 -21.91 -7.37 -3.67
C GLY A 319 -21.21 -8.61 -3.16
N GLN A 320 -20.66 -9.37 -4.10
CA GLN A 320 -19.95 -10.61 -3.86
C GLN A 320 -18.76 -10.78 -4.80
N SER A 321 -17.95 -11.81 -4.55
CA SER A 321 -16.84 -12.24 -5.42
C SER A 321 -15.82 -11.14 -5.72
N GLN A 322 -15.62 -10.23 -4.74
CA GLN A 322 -14.60 -9.18 -4.80
C GLN A 322 -13.21 -9.78 -4.60
N MET A 323 -12.25 -9.19 -5.28
CA MET A 323 -10.83 -9.55 -5.17
C MET A 323 -10.16 -8.54 -4.25
N ASN A 324 -9.59 -8.99 -3.16
CA ASN A 324 -9.11 -8.11 -2.10
C ASN A 324 -7.63 -8.33 -1.77
N SER A 325 -7.01 -7.30 -1.24
CA SER A 325 -5.67 -7.38 -0.67
C SER A 325 -5.63 -8.40 0.45
N ASN A 326 -4.47 -9.00 0.68
CA ASN A 326 -4.23 -9.87 1.82
C ASN A 326 -3.35 -9.14 2.84
N ASN A 327 -3.73 -7.92 3.19
CA ASN A 327 -3.04 -7.19 4.25
C ASN A 327 -3.01 -8.03 5.53
N THR A 328 -1.85 -8.17 6.15
CA THR A 328 -1.66 -9.01 7.33
C THR A 328 -1.64 -8.21 8.63
N SER A 329 -1.96 -6.91 8.59
CA SER A 329 -1.96 -6.03 9.75
C SER A 329 -3.10 -5.03 9.75
N GLY A 330 -3.76 -4.87 10.89
CA GLY A 330 -4.80 -3.87 11.11
C GLY A 330 -6.08 -4.08 10.29
N TYR A 331 -6.92 -3.07 10.28
CA TYR A 331 -8.23 -3.11 9.58
C TYR A 331 -8.17 -2.56 8.15
N ASN A 332 -7.06 -2.01 7.72
CA ASN A 332 -6.95 -1.46 6.37
C ASN A 332 -7.07 -2.57 5.33
N ASN A 333 -7.80 -2.30 4.26
CA ASN A 333 -8.00 -3.26 3.19
C ASN A 333 -8.27 -2.57 1.85
N SER A 334 -7.85 -3.18 0.77
CA SER A 334 -8.19 -2.75 -0.59
C SER A 334 -8.84 -3.89 -1.36
N SER A 335 -9.80 -3.56 -2.20
CA SER A 335 -10.48 -4.52 -3.06
C SER A 335 -10.80 -3.91 -4.43
N ALA A 336 -10.91 -4.76 -5.44
CA ALA A 336 -11.35 -4.32 -6.76
C ALA A 336 -12.16 -5.40 -7.47
N GLY A 337 -13.00 -4.99 -8.40
CA GLY A 337 -13.86 -5.88 -9.16
C GLY A 337 -14.98 -6.51 -8.33
N GLY A 338 -15.50 -7.63 -8.80
CA GLY A 338 -16.59 -8.36 -8.16
C GLY A 338 -17.91 -8.24 -8.89
N TYR A 339 -19.01 -8.59 -8.20
CA TYR A 339 -20.36 -8.51 -8.71
C TYR A 339 -21.22 -7.66 -7.78
N GLY A 340 -21.62 -6.50 -8.25
CA GLY A 340 -22.50 -5.58 -7.54
C GLY A 340 -23.97 -5.95 -7.75
N THR A 341 -24.77 -5.85 -6.70
CA THR A 341 -26.20 -6.18 -6.69
C THR A 341 -27.10 -4.99 -6.38
N SER A 342 -26.50 -3.86 -5.99
CA SER A 342 -27.19 -2.59 -5.80
C SER A 342 -27.34 -1.81 -7.10
N ALA A 343 -28.12 -0.72 -7.07
CA ALA A 343 -28.46 0.07 -8.25
C ALA A 343 -27.24 0.63 -9.01
N ALA A 344 -26.10 0.77 -8.34
CA ALA A 344 -24.82 1.20 -8.94
C ALA A 344 -23.63 0.82 -8.04
N PRO A 345 -22.68 -0.01 -8.50
CA PRO A 345 -22.72 -0.73 -9.76
C PRO A 345 -23.55 -2.01 -9.68
N SER A 346 -24.26 -2.37 -10.76
CA SER A 346 -24.92 -3.66 -10.91
C SER A 346 -24.20 -4.53 -11.95
N GLY A 347 -24.09 -5.83 -11.67
CA GLY A 347 -23.39 -6.76 -12.56
C GLY A 347 -21.88 -6.82 -12.26
N ILE A 348 -21.11 -7.33 -13.21
CA ILE A 348 -19.64 -7.40 -13.09
C ILE A 348 -19.07 -6.00 -13.10
N THR A 349 -18.27 -5.68 -12.10
CA THR A 349 -17.71 -4.33 -11.91
C THR A 349 -16.18 -4.35 -11.90
N GLY A 350 -15.58 -3.20 -12.22
CA GLY A 350 -14.14 -2.93 -12.03
C GLY A 350 -13.85 -1.98 -10.87
N VAL A 351 -14.86 -1.57 -10.11
CA VAL A 351 -14.70 -0.57 -9.03
C VAL A 351 -13.63 -0.99 -8.04
N GLY A 352 -12.71 -0.07 -7.76
CA GLY A 352 -11.74 -0.18 -6.68
C GLY A 352 -12.23 0.52 -5.42
N CYS A 353 -11.99 -0.08 -4.27
CA CYS A 353 -12.36 0.42 -2.95
C CYS A 353 -11.21 0.21 -1.98
N SER A 354 -11.00 1.16 -1.07
CA SER A 354 -10.09 0.99 0.06
C SER A 354 -10.77 1.39 1.36
N TYR A 355 -10.34 0.76 2.44
CA TYR A 355 -10.79 0.99 3.81
C TYR A 355 -9.62 1.47 4.66
N ASP A 356 -9.80 2.57 5.36
CA ASP A 356 -8.77 3.20 6.20
C ASP A 356 -8.84 2.81 7.69
N GLY A 357 -9.68 1.82 8.03
CA GLY A 357 -10.00 1.44 9.41
C GLY A 357 -11.20 2.18 9.99
N THR A 358 -11.86 3.05 9.23
CA THR A 358 -13.04 3.82 9.67
C THR A 358 -14.08 3.92 8.57
N SER A 359 -13.64 4.22 7.34
CA SER A 359 -14.53 4.46 6.20
C SER A 359 -14.00 3.87 4.91
N TRP A 360 -14.91 3.55 4.00
CA TRP A 360 -14.60 3.10 2.65
C TRP A 360 -14.60 4.28 1.68
N PHE A 361 -13.64 4.28 0.77
CA PHE A 361 -13.55 5.26 -0.31
C PHE A 361 -13.19 4.57 -1.63
N THR A 362 -13.56 5.22 -2.74
CA THR A 362 -13.24 4.71 -4.08
C THR A 362 -11.76 4.94 -4.40
N THR A 363 -11.16 3.95 -5.06
CA THR A 363 -9.82 4.03 -5.65
C THR A 363 -9.90 3.83 -7.16
N ALA A 364 -8.75 3.74 -7.83
CA ALA A 364 -8.72 3.46 -9.26
C ALA A 364 -9.46 2.14 -9.57
N PRO A 365 -10.25 2.09 -10.63
CA PRO A 365 -10.89 0.87 -11.08
C PRO A 365 -9.92 -0.03 -11.85
N LEU A 366 -10.23 -1.33 -11.92
CA LEU A 366 -9.59 -2.25 -12.85
C LEU A 366 -9.79 -1.75 -14.29
N SER A 367 -8.79 -1.96 -15.16
CA SER A 367 -8.91 -1.68 -16.60
C SER A 367 -9.99 -2.55 -17.26
N THR A 368 -10.21 -3.75 -16.75
CA THR A 368 -11.24 -4.66 -17.21
C THR A 368 -12.06 -5.18 -16.04
N ALA A 369 -13.36 -4.85 -16.03
CA ALA A 369 -14.31 -5.34 -15.01
C ALA A 369 -14.34 -6.86 -14.99
N ARG A 370 -14.17 -7.48 -13.81
CA ARG A 370 -14.18 -8.93 -13.61
C ARG A 370 -14.52 -9.33 -12.20
N GLN A 371 -14.86 -10.59 -12.01
CA GLN A 371 -15.20 -11.21 -10.72
C GLN A 371 -14.56 -12.59 -10.57
N GLN A 372 -14.63 -13.18 -9.37
CA GLN A 372 -14.17 -14.56 -9.10
C GLN A 372 -12.68 -14.78 -9.39
N GLY A 373 -11.89 -13.73 -9.38
CA GLY A 373 -10.44 -13.79 -9.41
C GLY A 373 -9.84 -13.93 -8.01
N SER A 374 -8.57 -13.65 -7.92
CA SER A 374 -7.80 -13.64 -6.69
C SER A 374 -7.18 -12.26 -6.47
N GLY A 375 -6.96 -11.91 -5.20
CA GLY A 375 -6.20 -10.72 -4.83
C GLY A 375 -5.24 -11.05 -3.69
N PHE A 376 -4.11 -10.35 -3.67
CA PHE A 376 -3.07 -10.42 -2.63
C PHE A 376 -2.23 -9.14 -2.63
N GLY A 377 -1.42 -8.94 -1.60
CA GLY A 377 -0.59 -7.73 -1.45
C GLY A 377 -1.09 -6.80 -0.36
N GLY A 378 -0.46 -5.64 -0.26
CA GLY A 378 -0.77 -4.59 0.71
C GLY A 378 -1.99 -3.76 0.33
N VAL A 379 -2.23 -2.69 1.07
CA VAL A 379 -3.33 -1.74 0.82
C VAL A 379 -2.99 -0.80 -0.32
N ASP A 380 -1.71 -0.41 -0.38
CA ASP A 380 -1.18 0.57 -1.33
C ASP A 380 -0.55 -0.07 -2.57
N ASP A 381 -0.31 -1.38 -2.52
CA ASP A 381 0.34 -2.18 -3.55
C ASP A 381 -0.28 -3.58 -3.61
N PHE A 382 -1.42 -3.75 -4.20
CA PHE A 382 -2.03 -5.08 -4.33
C PHE A 382 -2.22 -5.52 -5.78
N VAL A 383 -2.27 -6.84 -5.94
CA VAL A 383 -2.41 -7.50 -7.24
C VAL A 383 -3.77 -8.16 -7.33
N VAL A 384 -4.38 -8.01 -8.48
CA VAL A 384 -5.60 -8.73 -8.87
C VAL A 384 -5.31 -9.59 -10.08
N CYS A 385 -5.59 -10.87 -9.99
CA CYS A 385 -5.32 -11.81 -11.08
C CYS A 385 -6.48 -12.77 -11.35
N ALA A 386 -6.48 -13.37 -12.53
CA ALA A 386 -7.51 -14.34 -12.94
C ALA A 386 -8.93 -13.75 -12.97
N GLY A 387 -9.93 -14.60 -12.81
CA GLY A 387 -11.34 -14.21 -12.73
C GLY A 387 -12.09 -14.43 -14.03
N THR A 388 -13.23 -13.78 -14.14
CA THR A 388 -14.09 -13.89 -15.34
C THR A 388 -14.75 -12.57 -15.71
N THR A 389 -14.80 -12.32 -17.01
CA THR A 389 -15.56 -11.26 -17.67
C THR A 389 -16.76 -11.81 -18.44
N GLY A 390 -17.05 -13.11 -18.25
CA GLY A 390 -17.91 -14.00 -19.03
C GLY A 390 -17.16 -15.29 -19.37
N SER A 391 -15.85 -15.20 -19.65
CA SER A 391 -14.93 -16.33 -19.79
C SER A 391 -13.76 -16.15 -18.82
N ALA A 392 -13.14 -17.27 -18.42
CA ALA A 392 -11.94 -17.22 -17.55
C ALA A 392 -10.82 -16.43 -18.20
N THR A 393 -10.11 -15.66 -17.39
CA THR A 393 -8.95 -14.85 -17.84
C THR A 393 -7.69 -15.22 -17.04
N ASN A 394 -6.53 -14.97 -17.63
CA ASN A 394 -5.22 -15.04 -16.98
C ASN A 394 -4.61 -13.64 -16.73
N ALA A 395 -5.37 -12.59 -16.96
CA ALA A 395 -4.90 -11.22 -16.78
C ALA A 395 -4.52 -10.94 -15.32
N THR A 396 -3.43 -10.23 -15.14
CA THR A 396 -2.97 -9.66 -13.87
C THR A 396 -2.98 -8.14 -13.99
N GLU A 397 -3.49 -7.48 -12.95
CA GLU A 397 -3.40 -6.03 -12.79
C GLU A 397 -2.82 -5.71 -11.41
N GLU A 398 -1.92 -4.74 -11.39
CA GLU A 398 -1.19 -4.28 -10.21
C GLU A 398 -1.69 -2.89 -9.82
N PHE A 399 -2.11 -2.73 -8.58
CA PHE A 399 -2.52 -1.46 -8.02
C PHE A 399 -1.31 -0.76 -7.40
N ALA A 400 -1.15 0.52 -7.74
CA ALA A 400 -0.27 1.44 -7.04
C ALA A 400 -1.12 2.58 -6.48
N ALA A 401 -0.99 2.84 -5.18
CA ALA A 401 -1.66 3.94 -4.52
C ALA A 401 -1.16 5.30 -5.03
N GLU A 402 -1.93 6.34 -4.74
CA GLU A 402 -1.52 7.71 -5.02
C GLU A 402 -0.20 8.02 -4.32
N THR A 403 0.74 8.59 -5.06
CA THR A 403 1.99 9.09 -4.51
C THR A 403 2.13 10.58 -4.79
N THR A 404 2.62 11.31 -3.80
CA THR A 404 2.93 12.73 -3.94
C THR A 404 4.43 12.90 -3.87
N SER A 405 5.04 13.37 -4.96
CA SER A 405 6.43 13.79 -4.99
C SER A 405 6.51 15.32 -5.02
N LEU A 406 7.37 15.88 -4.17
CA LEU A 406 7.68 17.29 -4.21
C LEU A 406 8.66 17.55 -5.36
N ASN A 407 8.23 18.28 -6.37
CA ASN A 407 9.11 18.78 -7.42
C ASN A 407 9.61 20.17 -7.03
N LEU A 408 10.91 20.26 -6.84
CA LEU A 408 11.59 21.55 -6.69
C LEU A 408 11.49 22.30 -8.02
N LYS A 409 10.76 23.40 -8.06
CA LYS A 409 10.73 24.29 -9.24
C LYS A 409 11.63 25.49 -9.07
N THR A 410 12.18 25.87 -10.20
CA THR A 410 12.96 27.04 -10.56
C THR A 410 12.74 28.26 -9.68
N ILE A 411 13.85 28.83 -9.26
CA ILE A 411 13.97 30.20 -8.76
C ILE A 411 13.62 31.12 -9.94
N THR A 412 12.65 32.00 -9.76
CA THR A 412 12.23 32.97 -10.77
C THR A 412 12.77 34.34 -10.40
N ASP A 413 13.40 35.00 -11.37
CA ASP A 413 13.73 36.44 -11.26
C ASP A 413 12.42 37.26 -11.24
N SER A 414 12.30 38.14 -10.28
CA SER A 414 11.21 39.13 -10.18
C SER A 414 11.76 40.54 -10.33
#